data_ffcd794f55262bae0687aba15b697474
#
_entry.id   ffcd794f55262bae0687aba15b697474
#
_cell.length_a   1.000
_cell.length_b   1.000
_cell.length_c   1.000
_cell.angle_alpha   90.00
_cell.angle_beta   90.00
_cell.angle_gamma   90.00
#
_symmetry.space_group_name_H-M   'P 1'
#
loop_
_entity.id
_entity.type
_entity.pdbx_description
1 polymer ?
#
loop_
_entity_poly.entity_id
_entity_poly.type
_entity_poly.pdbx_seq_one_letter_code
_entity_poly.pdbx_strand_id
1 'polypeptide(L)'
;MINDLIIAIVLTIGISALCSTLEALILSVTSAEIESFKLKSPKRGKLLEKFHKEIEETTSAILSLNTIANTLGATLVGGLAENALGGGSNSLFIFACGMTIGILFFAEILPKNLAFSFRSEVLGKFIYPLYFVRIVMTPFSKICKATVKAVVPTKEKENDSDEEEIILLAKKGAKTGTLTNEESALVTNALRLDKLEVRDIMTPRTVVTSFDEDLTVKEVFKLHPNVPFARLPIYKDNIDTISGIVRRRDLHNAIVQ
;
A
#
# COMPACT_ATOMS: atom_id res chain seq x y z
N MET A 1 0.66 28.26 -42.70
CA MET A 1 0.14 26.89 -42.88
C MET A 1 1.10 25.80 -42.39
N ILE A 2 2.28 25.58 -43.00
CA ILE A 2 3.21 24.52 -42.53
C ILE A 2 3.71 24.81 -41.11
N ASN A 3 4.05 26.06 -40.81
CA ASN A 3 4.45 26.45 -39.46
C ASN A 3 3.34 26.21 -38.41
N ASP A 4 2.09 26.47 -38.74
CA ASP A 4 0.95 26.26 -37.85
C ASP A 4 0.74 24.77 -37.60
N LEU A 5 0.93 23.93 -38.62
CA LEU A 5 0.88 22.48 -38.52
C LEU A 5 1.99 21.96 -37.57
N ILE A 6 3.23 22.43 -37.74
CA ILE A 6 4.35 22.03 -36.88
C ILE A 6 4.10 22.46 -35.44
N ILE A 7 3.62 23.68 -35.20
CA ILE A 7 3.29 24.18 -33.85
C ILE A 7 2.20 23.32 -33.23
N ALA A 8 1.15 22.99 -33.99
CA ALA A 8 0.07 22.13 -33.46
C ALA A 8 0.55 20.74 -33.11
N ILE A 9 1.42 20.13 -33.93
CA ILE A 9 2.04 18.82 -33.64
C ILE A 9 2.87 18.89 -32.33
N VAL A 10 3.77 19.88 -32.22
CA VAL A 10 4.65 20.06 -31.08
C VAL A 10 3.86 20.29 -29.79
N LEU A 11 2.81 21.12 -29.85
CA LEU A 11 1.94 21.38 -28.69
C LEU A 11 1.17 20.13 -28.29
N THR A 12 0.59 19.39 -29.22
CA THR A 12 -0.16 18.17 -28.97
C THR A 12 0.75 17.11 -28.28
N ILE A 13 1.89 16.82 -28.88
CA ILE A 13 2.87 15.87 -28.35
C ILE A 13 3.40 16.34 -27.00
N GLY A 14 3.71 17.63 -26.85
CA GLY A 14 4.27 18.22 -25.64
C GLY A 14 3.30 18.14 -24.44
N ILE A 15 2.03 18.51 -24.65
CA ILE A 15 1.01 18.43 -23.59
C ILE A 15 0.74 16.98 -23.20
N SER A 16 0.61 16.09 -24.20
CA SER A 16 0.40 14.67 -23.93
C SER A 16 1.60 14.02 -23.23
N ALA A 17 2.84 14.36 -23.62
CA ALA A 17 4.05 13.91 -22.96
C ALA A 17 4.14 14.39 -21.50
N LEU A 18 3.73 15.64 -21.24
CA LEU A 18 3.62 16.18 -19.89
C LEU A 18 2.63 15.35 -19.05
N CYS A 19 1.43 15.11 -19.58
CA CYS A 19 0.41 14.30 -18.90
C CYS A 19 0.92 12.89 -18.61
N SER A 20 1.54 12.23 -19.58
CA SER A 20 2.12 10.88 -19.42
C SER A 20 3.22 10.84 -18.37
N THR A 21 4.06 11.88 -18.31
CA THR A 21 5.09 12.03 -17.26
C THR A 21 4.46 12.17 -15.88
N LEU A 22 3.44 13.04 -15.73
CA LEU A 22 2.74 13.28 -14.47
C LEU A 22 2.03 12.03 -13.97
N GLU A 23 1.39 11.29 -14.87
CA GLU A 23 0.73 10.02 -14.54
C GLU A 23 1.73 8.99 -14.03
N ALA A 24 2.82 8.77 -14.74
CA ALA A 24 3.86 7.83 -14.35
C ALA A 24 4.49 8.20 -13.00
N LEU A 25 4.74 9.48 -12.75
CA LEU A 25 5.29 9.97 -11.48
C LEU A 25 4.34 9.71 -10.31
N ILE A 26 3.05 10.09 -10.41
CA ILE A 26 2.13 9.97 -9.29
C ILE A 26 1.80 8.51 -8.95
N LEU A 27 1.76 7.63 -9.96
CA LEU A 27 1.50 6.20 -9.78
C LEU A 27 2.72 5.42 -9.27
N SER A 28 3.93 5.92 -9.52
CA SER A 28 5.17 5.22 -9.13
C SER A 28 5.72 5.65 -7.78
N VAL A 29 5.29 6.78 -7.23
CA VAL A 29 5.81 7.32 -5.98
C VAL A 29 5.33 6.50 -4.78
N THR A 30 6.26 6.17 -3.86
CA THR A 30 5.96 5.41 -2.65
C THR A 30 5.73 6.33 -1.45
N SER A 31 5.02 5.84 -0.42
CA SER A 31 4.82 6.57 0.83
C SER A 31 6.14 6.94 1.52
N ALA A 32 7.16 6.08 1.45
CA ALA A 32 8.49 6.34 1.99
C ALA A 32 9.20 7.50 1.26
N GLU A 33 9.06 7.57 -0.07
CA GLU A 33 9.61 8.67 -0.87
C GLU A 33 8.90 9.99 -0.58
N ILE A 34 7.57 9.97 -0.39
CA ILE A 34 6.81 11.16 0.01
C ILE A 34 7.31 11.70 1.35
N GLU A 35 7.52 10.83 2.34
CA GLU A 35 8.02 11.24 3.66
C GLU A 35 9.43 11.79 3.58
N SER A 36 10.33 11.13 2.86
CA SER A 36 11.68 11.63 2.59
C SER A 36 11.66 13.00 1.89
N PHE A 37 10.72 13.18 0.96
CA PHE A 37 10.58 14.44 0.22
C PHE A 37 10.01 15.57 1.09
N LYS A 38 9.12 15.25 2.06
CA LYS A 38 8.63 16.22 3.07
C LYS A 38 9.77 16.78 3.93
N LEU A 39 10.72 15.94 4.32
CA LEU A 39 11.89 16.38 5.08
C LEU A 39 12.74 17.37 4.30
N LYS A 40 12.92 17.16 2.99
CA LYS A 40 13.71 18.05 2.11
C LYS A 40 12.97 19.33 1.71
N SER A 41 11.66 19.24 1.51
CA SER A 41 10.82 20.33 1.00
C SER A 41 9.40 20.27 1.56
N PRO A 42 9.14 20.79 2.78
CA PRO A 42 7.87 20.61 3.48
C PRO A 42 6.64 21.05 2.70
N LYS A 43 6.70 22.20 2.01
CA LYS A 43 5.56 22.70 1.21
C LYS A 43 5.19 21.79 0.03
N ARG A 44 6.22 21.38 -0.74
CA ARG A 44 6.04 20.49 -1.89
C ARG A 44 5.66 19.08 -1.45
N GLY A 45 6.26 18.59 -0.36
CA GLY A 45 5.96 17.28 0.19
C GLY A 45 4.52 17.14 0.68
N LYS A 46 3.97 18.16 1.38
CA LYS A 46 2.56 18.17 1.76
C LYS A 46 1.62 18.17 0.55
N LEU A 47 1.98 18.88 -0.51
CA LEU A 47 1.19 18.91 -1.74
C LEU A 47 1.20 17.54 -2.44
N LEU A 48 2.37 16.89 -2.52
CA LEU A 48 2.53 15.56 -3.07
C LEU A 48 1.76 14.50 -2.27
N GLU A 49 1.82 14.57 -0.94
CA GLU A 49 1.02 13.70 -0.07
C GLU A 49 -0.47 13.83 -0.32
N LYS A 50 -0.95 15.08 -0.46
CA LYS A 50 -2.36 15.34 -0.81
C LYS A 50 -2.74 14.69 -2.13
N PHE A 51 -1.90 14.83 -3.16
CA PHE A 51 -2.15 14.25 -4.47
C PHE A 51 -2.14 12.72 -4.43
N HIS A 52 -1.27 12.13 -3.61
CA HIS A 52 -1.20 10.69 -3.45
C HIS A 52 -2.38 10.14 -2.62
N LYS A 53 -2.83 10.83 -1.58
CA LYS A 53 -4.05 10.46 -0.83
C LYS A 53 -5.31 10.53 -1.70
N GLU A 54 -5.35 11.50 -2.62
CA GLU A 54 -6.46 11.70 -3.56
C GLU A 54 -6.08 11.20 -4.96
N ILE A 55 -5.45 10.00 -5.03
CA ILE A 55 -4.85 9.49 -6.27
C ILE A 55 -5.87 9.30 -7.40
N GLU A 56 -7.07 8.81 -7.08
CA GLU A 56 -8.14 8.62 -8.06
C GLU A 56 -8.55 9.93 -8.73
N GLU A 57 -8.67 11.00 -7.95
CA GLU A 57 -9.02 12.34 -8.46
C GLU A 57 -7.86 12.96 -9.23
N THR A 58 -6.63 12.73 -8.77
CA THR A 58 -5.43 13.25 -9.41
C THR A 58 -5.19 12.57 -10.76
N THR A 59 -5.30 11.25 -10.85
CA THR A 59 -5.16 10.49 -12.09
C THR A 59 -6.29 10.79 -13.07
N SER A 60 -7.55 10.90 -12.59
CA SER A 60 -8.69 11.31 -13.43
C SER A 60 -8.48 12.68 -14.05
N ALA A 61 -7.90 13.64 -13.33
CA ALA A 61 -7.59 14.97 -13.86
C ALA A 61 -6.51 14.90 -14.97
N ILE A 62 -5.44 14.13 -14.75
CA ILE A 62 -4.37 13.96 -15.75
C ILE A 62 -4.89 13.26 -16.99
N LEU A 63 -5.63 12.16 -16.83
CA LEU A 63 -6.22 11.40 -17.95
C LEU A 63 -7.20 12.23 -18.75
N SER A 64 -8.03 13.06 -18.07
CA SER A 64 -8.96 13.96 -18.77
C SER A 64 -8.21 14.96 -19.64
N LEU A 65 -7.16 15.60 -19.12
CA LEU A 65 -6.35 16.53 -19.90
C LEU A 65 -5.64 15.82 -21.06
N ASN A 66 -5.08 14.63 -20.82
CA ASN A 66 -4.41 13.85 -21.87
C ASN A 66 -5.36 13.48 -23.01
N THR A 67 -6.58 13.02 -22.66
CA THR A 67 -7.60 12.69 -23.65
C THR A 67 -8.04 13.92 -24.45
N ILE A 68 -8.27 15.05 -23.78
CA ILE A 68 -8.61 16.32 -24.46
C ILE A 68 -7.47 16.75 -25.39
N ALA A 69 -6.23 16.74 -24.92
CA ALA A 69 -5.06 17.13 -25.70
C ALA A 69 -4.88 16.24 -26.92
N ASN A 70 -5.00 14.92 -26.77
CA ASN A 70 -4.85 13.99 -27.87
C ASN A 70 -6.00 14.09 -28.86
N THR A 71 -7.25 14.18 -28.40
CA THR A 71 -8.42 14.24 -29.31
C THR A 71 -8.50 15.55 -30.06
N LEU A 72 -8.49 16.70 -29.35
CA LEU A 72 -8.51 18.01 -29.97
C LEU A 72 -7.24 18.28 -30.79
N GLY A 73 -6.08 17.90 -30.25
CA GLY A 73 -4.81 18.04 -30.92
C GLY A 73 -4.77 17.26 -32.23
N ALA A 74 -5.15 15.97 -32.23
CA ALA A 74 -5.19 15.17 -33.45
C ALA A 74 -6.19 15.70 -34.46
N THR A 75 -7.36 16.21 -34.04
CA THR A 75 -8.36 16.82 -34.91
C THR A 75 -7.83 18.10 -35.57
N LEU A 76 -7.21 18.98 -34.79
CA LEU A 76 -6.61 20.22 -35.31
C LEU A 76 -5.44 19.94 -36.26
N VAL A 77 -4.56 19.02 -35.89
CA VAL A 77 -3.42 18.60 -36.71
C VAL A 77 -3.90 17.95 -38.01
N GLY A 78 -4.95 17.10 -37.95
CA GLY A 78 -5.55 16.49 -39.14
C GLY A 78 -6.12 17.53 -40.13
N GLY A 79 -6.89 18.50 -39.62
CA GLY A 79 -7.43 19.57 -40.45
C GLY A 79 -6.36 20.49 -41.08
N LEU A 80 -5.29 20.79 -40.31
CA LEU A 80 -4.15 21.56 -40.85
C LEU A 80 -3.34 20.75 -41.89
N ALA A 81 -3.20 19.44 -41.66
CA ALA A 81 -2.52 18.53 -42.57
C ALA A 81 -3.26 18.41 -43.93
N GLU A 82 -4.60 18.33 -43.91
CA GLU A 82 -5.41 18.29 -45.11
C GLU A 82 -5.15 19.51 -45.98
N ASN A 83 -5.13 20.71 -45.39
CA ASN A 83 -4.85 21.94 -46.08
C ASN A 83 -3.38 22.06 -46.56
N ALA A 84 -2.43 21.49 -45.81
CA ALA A 84 -1.02 21.58 -46.16
C ALA A 84 -0.56 20.54 -47.17
N LEU A 85 -1.19 19.35 -47.22
CA LEU A 85 -0.80 18.21 -48.06
C LEU A 85 -1.66 18.10 -49.35
N GLY A 86 -2.60 19.03 -49.57
CA GLY A 86 -3.41 19.09 -50.79
C GLY A 86 -4.52 18.02 -50.89
N GLY A 87 -4.99 17.47 -49.76
CA GLY A 87 -6.22 16.65 -49.68
C GLY A 87 -6.15 15.25 -50.29
N GLY A 88 -4.99 14.74 -50.64
CA GLY A 88 -4.85 13.39 -51.18
C GLY A 88 -5.10 12.32 -50.09
N SER A 89 -6.06 11.43 -50.31
CA SER A 89 -6.45 10.38 -49.33
C SER A 89 -5.26 9.56 -48.81
N ASN A 90 -4.35 9.15 -49.72
CA ASN A 90 -3.17 8.36 -49.33
C ASN A 90 -2.16 9.18 -48.48
N SER A 91 -1.98 10.47 -48.82
CA SER A 91 -1.07 11.35 -48.07
C SER A 91 -1.56 11.59 -46.63
N LEU A 92 -2.88 11.81 -46.49
CA LEU A 92 -3.51 11.97 -45.19
C LEU A 92 -3.45 10.69 -44.35
N PHE A 93 -3.65 9.52 -44.96
CA PHE A 93 -3.54 8.24 -44.27
C PHE A 93 -2.11 7.98 -43.76
N ILE A 94 -1.08 8.19 -44.60
CA ILE A 94 0.32 8.04 -44.20
C ILE A 94 0.67 9.02 -43.10
N PHE A 95 0.21 10.27 -43.18
CA PHE A 95 0.40 11.29 -42.17
C PHE A 95 -0.27 10.88 -40.84
N ALA A 96 -1.51 10.39 -40.85
CA ALA A 96 -2.23 9.93 -39.68
C ALA A 96 -1.52 8.75 -39.00
N CYS A 97 -1.03 7.77 -39.79
CA CYS A 97 -0.22 6.65 -39.25
C CYS A 97 1.08 7.16 -38.58
N GLY A 98 1.78 8.08 -39.27
CA GLY A 98 3.01 8.68 -38.72
C GLY A 98 2.75 9.46 -37.43
N MET A 99 1.66 10.24 -37.40
CA MET A 99 1.24 10.99 -36.20
C MET A 99 0.88 10.06 -35.04
N THR A 100 0.16 8.97 -35.33
CA THR A 100 -0.20 7.97 -34.30
C THR A 100 1.04 7.34 -33.71
N ILE A 101 2.00 6.92 -34.52
CA ILE A 101 3.29 6.36 -34.04
C ILE A 101 4.07 7.42 -33.26
N GLY A 102 4.08 8.67 -33.75
CA GLY A 102 4.72 9.80 -33.11
C GLY A 102 4.16 10.07 -31.70
N ILE A 103 2.84 10.13 -31.56
CA ILE A 103 2.17 10.30 -30.27
C ILE A 103 2.49 9.11 -29.33
N LEU A 104 2.32 7.89 -29.83
CA LEU A 104 2.58 6.69 -29.04
C LEU A 104 4.01 6.68 -28.47
N PHE A 105 5.00 6.96 -29.32
CA PHE A 105 6.39 6.88 -28.90
C PHE A 105 6.85 8.10 -28.11
N PHE A 106 6.64 9.32 -28.61
CA PHE A 106 7.16 10.55 -28.02
C PHE A 106 6.28 11.15 -26.93
N ALA A 107 4.97 10.90 -26.96
CA ALA A 107 4.05 11.44 -25.99
C ALA A 107 3.65 10.44 -24.89
N GLU A 108 3.83 9.13 -25.12
CA GLU A 108 3.38 8.14 -24.15
C GLU A 108 4.51 7.23 -23.66
N ILE A 109 5.14 6.44 -24.53
CA ILE A 109 6.13 5.42 -24.10
C ILE A 109 7.38 6.08 -23.51
N LEU A 110 8.00 6.99 -24.24
CA LEU A 110 9.27 7.61 -23.85
C LEU A 110 9.13 8.45 -22.57
N PRO A 111 8.13 9.36 -22.41
CA PRO A 111 7.98 10.15 -21.20
C PRO A 111 7.67 9.30 -19.96
N LYS A 112 6.84 8.25 -20.09
CA LYS A 112 6.56 7.34 -18.98
C LYS A 112 7.83 6.61 -18.50
N ASN A 113 8.59 6.06 -19.44
CA ASN A 113 9.84 5.36 -19.08
C ASN A 113 10.89 6.29 -18.44
N LEU A 114 11.03 7.51 -18.96
CA LEU A 114 11.91 8.52 -18.37
C LEU A 114 11.46 8.92 -16.97
N ALA A 115 10.15 9.11 -16.78
CA ALA A 115 9.58 9.43 -15.47
C ALA A 115 9.84 8.31 -14.44
N PHE A 116 9.71 7.04 -14.81
CA PHE A 116 10.04 5.91 -13.94
C PHE A 116 11.53 5.85 -13.61
N SER A 117 12.41 6.04 -14.60
CA SER A 117 13.85 5.93 -14.43
C SER A 117 14.45 7.06 -13.59
N PHE A 118 13.97 8.28 -13.76
CA PHE A 118 14.50 9.50 -13.12
C PHE A 118 13.53 10.12 -12.11
N ARG A 119 12.60 9.32 -11.54
CA ARG A 119 11.50 9.84 -10.71
C ARG A 119 11.94 10.70 -9.54
N SER A 120 13.02 10.33 -8.83
CA SER A 120 13.51 11.07 -7.66
C SER A 120 14.01 12.47 -7.98
N GLU A 121 14.58 12.67 -9.17
CA GLU A 121 15.10 13.95 -9.64
C GLU A 121 14.01 14.82 -10.25
N VAL A 122 13.11 14.18 -10.97
CA VAL A 122 12.06 14.83 -11.76
C VAL A 122 10.85 15.23 -10.90
N LEU A 123 10.53 14.44 -9.87
CA LEU A 123 9.38 14.62 -8.99
C LEU A 123 9.26 16.06 -8.45
N GLY A 124 10.36 16.62 -7.94
CA GLY A 124 10.39 17.98 -7.39
C GLY A 124 10.04 19.09 -8.36
N LYS A 125 10.32 18.89 -9.66
CA LYS A 125 10.05 19.88 -10.72
C LYS A 125 8.60 19.81 -11.20
N PHE A 126 7.99 18.62 -11.17
CA PHE A 126 6.68 18.36 -11.73
C PHE A 126 5.51 18.53 -10.75
N ILE A 127 5.76 18.80 -9.46
CA ILE A 127 4.69 19.04 -8.47
C ILE A 127 3.83 20.26 -8.83
N TYR A 128 4.42 21.36 -9.29
CA TYR A 128 3.65 22.55 -9.66
C TYR A 128 2.87 22.37 -10.97
N PRO A 129 3.43 21.80 -12.05
CA PRO A 129 2.65 21.38 -13.21
C PRO A 129 1.47 20.48 -12.83
N LEU A 130 1.68 19.49 -11.95
CA LEU A 130 0.62 18.62 -11.48
C LEU A 130 -0.48 19.40 -10.73
N TYR A 131 -0.10 20.33 -9.87
CA TYR A 131 -1.04 21.21 -9.17
C TYR A 131 -1.89 22.02 -10.14
N PHE A 132 -1.27 22.60 -11.17
CA PHE A 132 -1.97 23.36 -12.20
C PHE A 132 -2.97 22.49 -12.96
N VAL A 133 -2.54 21.33 -13.46
CA VAL A 133 -3.39 20.37 -14.15
C VAL A 133 -4.59 19.98 -13.29
N ARG A 134 -4.37 19.70 -12.03
CA ARG A 134 -5.43 19.33 -11.11
C ARG A 134 -6.46 20.44 -10.91
N ILE A 135 -6.02 21.70 -10.74
CA ILE A 135 -6.94 22.83 -10.57
C ILE A 135 -7.80 22.99 -11.82
N VAL A 136 -7.19 23.00 -13.00
CA VAL A 136 -7.90 23.21 -14.29
C VAL A 136 -8.88 22.08 -14.56
N MET A 137 -8.51 20.84 -14.23
CA MET A 137 -9.33 19.65 -14.49
C MET A 137 -10.27 19.27 -13.33
N THR A 138 -10.28 20.01 -12.22
CA THR A 138 -11.17 19.76 -11.07
C THR A 138 -12.65 19.55 -11.45
N PRO A 139 -13.26 20.34 -12.34
CA PRO A 139 -14.67 20.12 -12.71
C PRO A 139 -14.88 18.76 -13.37
N PHE A 140 -13.95 18.33 -14.23
CA PHE A 140 -14.03 17.04 -14.92
C PHE A 140 -13.80 15.87 -13.96
N SER A 141 -12.79 15.95 -13.10
CA SER A 141 -12.50 14.90 -12.11
C SER A 141 -13.65 14.71 -11.10
N LYS A 142 -14.37 15.77 -10.72
CA LYS A 142 -15.56 15.65 -9.87
C LYS A 142 -16.70 14.90 -10.56
N ILE A 143 -16.91 15.15 -11.85
CA ILE A 143 -17.91 14.42 -12.64
C ILE A 143 -17.53 12.94 -12.72
N CYS A 144 -16.28 12.61 -13.07
CA CYS A 144 -15.77 11.24 -13.09
C CYS A 144 -15.95 10.53 -11.75
N LYS A 145 -15.58 11.19 -10.64
CA LYS A 145 -15.73 10.64 -9.28
C LYS A 145 -17.20 10.36 -8.94
N ALA A 146 -18.10 11.27 -9.29
CA ALA A 146 -19.53 11.08 -9.07
C ALA A 146 -20.07 9.89 -9.85
N THR A 147 -19.64 9.71 -11.10
CA THR A 147 -20.02 8.59 -11.96
C THR A 147 -19.48 7.26 -11.41
N VAL A 148 -18.20 7.21 -11.03
CA VAL A 148 -17.58 6.01 -10.45
C VAL A 148 -18.28 5.62 -9.16
N LYS A 149 -18.56 6.59 -8.27
CA LYS A 149 -19.28 6.34 -7.00
C LYS A 149 -20.71 5.83 -7.21
N ALA A 150 -21.37 6.20 -8.31
CA ALA A 150 -22.69 5.72 -8.65
C ALA A 150 -22.69 4.27 -9.16
N VAL A 151 -21.59 3.84 -9.81
CA VAL A 151 -21.47 2.51 -10.44
C VAL A 151 -20.77 1.50 -9.53
N VAL A 152 -19.77 1.95 -8.76
CA VAL A 152 -18.96 1.09 -7.88
C VAL A 152 -19.34 1.36 -6.43
N PRO A 153 -20.00 0.42 -5.72
CA PRO A 153 -20.24 0.56 -4.29
C PRO A 153 -18.89 0.59 -3.56
N THR A 154 -18.67 1.65 -2.81
CA THR A 154 -17.46 1.82 -1.99
C THR A 154 -17.48 0.78 -0.88
N LYS A 155 -16.66 -0.26 -0.96
CA LYS A 155 -16.35 -1.10 0.20
C LYS A 155 -15.54 -0.23 1.17
N GLU A 156 -16.05 -0.07 2.39
CA GLU A 156 -15.24 0.45 3.48
C GLU A 156 -14.00 -0.45 3.62
N LYS A 157 -12.82 0.15 3.61
CA LYS A 157 -11.58 -0.58 3.94
C LYS A 157 -11.69 -0.99 5.41
N GLU A 158 -11.88 -2.27 5.65
CA GLU A 158 -11.73 -2.84 6.98
C GLU A 158 -10.27 -2.63 7.42
N ASN A 159 -10.09 -2.15 8.65
CA ASN A 159 -8.77 -1.87 9.24
C ASN A 159 -7.86 -3.12 9.33
N ASP A 160 -8.43 -4.31 9.23
CA ASP A 160 -7.70 -5.59 9.19
C ASP A 160 -6.74 -5.71 7.99
N SER A 161 -7.00 -4.97 6.90
CA SER A 161 -6.14 -5.02 5.71
C SER A 161 -4.75 -4.42 5.94
N ASP A 162 -4.62 -3.46 6.86
CA ASP A 162 -3.36 -2.75 7.08
C ASP A 162 -2.36 -3.61 7.88
N GLU A 163 -2.85 -4.39 8.87
CA GLU A 163 -2.00 -5.33 9.63
C GLU A 163 -1.50 -6.49 8.74
N GLU A 164 -2.38 -7.04 7.89
CA GLU A 164 -2.01 -8.10 6.96
C GLU A 164 -0.96 -7.61 5.95
N GLU A 165 -1.07 -6.36 5.49
CA GLU A 165 -0.09 -5.76 4.59
C GLU A 165 1.29 -5.65 5.26
N ILE A 166 1.36 -5.22 6.53
CA ILE A 166 2.62 -5.15 7.29
C ILE A 166 3.24 -6.54 7.47
N ILE A 167 2.43 -7.56 7.79
CA ILE A 167 2.88 -8.95 7.91
C ILE A 167 3.44 -9.47 6.57
N LEU A 168 2.77 -9.17 5.45
CA LEU A 168 3.23 -9.55 4.12
C LEU A 168 4.54 -8.85 3.75
N LEU A 169 4.68 -7.57 4.08
CA LEU A 169 5.92 -6.81 3.88
C LEU A 169 7.08 -7.36 4.70
N ALA A 170 6.84 -7.73 5.98
CA ALA A 170 7.87 -8.35 6.82
C ALA A 170 8.32 -9.72 6.25
N LYS A 171 7.38 -10.56 5.82
CA LYS A 171 7.68 -11.84 5.16
C LYS A 171 8.43 -11.65 3.84
N LYS A 172 8.07 -10.64 3.05
CA LYS A 172 8.79 -10.30 1.82
C LYS A 172 10.21 -9.83 2.12
N GLY A 173 10.39 -9.01 3.16
CA GLY A 173 11.69 -8.56 3.64
C GLY A 173 12.62 -9.73 4.01
N ALA A 174 12.08 -10.76 4.68
CA ALA A 174 12.84 -11.97 4.98
C ALA A 174 13.25 -12.75 3.73
N LYS A 175 12.35 -12.86 2.72
CA LYS A 175 12.66 -13.54 1.46
C LYS A 175 13.71 -12.79 0.62
N THR A 176 13.73 -11.46 0.69
CA THR A 176 14.69 -10.62 -0.06
C THR A 176 16.00 -10.38 0.68
N GLY A 177 16.13 -10.88 1.93
CA GLY A 177 17.32 -10.67 2.76
C GLY A 177 17.42 -9.29 3.42
N THR A 178 16.37 -8.47 3.33
CA THR A 178 16.29 -7.16 4.00
C THR A 178 16.05 -7.29 5.49
N LEU A 179 15.35 -8.35 5.90
CA LEU A 179 15.12 -8.76 7.28
C LEU A 179 15.63 -10.19 7.46
N THR A 180 16.03 -10.53 8.70
CA THR A 180 16.25 -11.92 9.08
C THR A 180 14.91 -12.63 9.30
N ASN A 181 14.92 -13.95 9.32
CA ASN A 181 13.71 -14.74 9.63
C ASN A 181 13.20 -14.45 11.05
N GLU A 182 14.11 -14.24 12.00
CA GLU A 182 13.80 -13.90 13.40
C GLU A 182 13.13 -12.51 13.50
N GLU A 183 13.65 -11.52 12.82
CA GLU A 183 13.05 -10.16 12.77
C GLU A 183 11.66 -10.18 12.16
N SER A 184 11.47 -10.92 11.06
CA SER A 184 10.14 -11.09 10.44
C SER A 184 9.17 -11.81 11.37
N ALA A 185 9.62 -12.81 12.10
CA ALA A 185 8.81 -13.53 13.10
C ALA A 185 8.43 -12.61 14.28
N LEU A 186 9.36 -11.78 14.76
CA LEU A 186 9.08 -10.81 15.84
C LEU A 186 7.99 -9.81 15.42
N VAL A 187 8.09 -9.22 14.23
CA VAL A 187 7.07 -8.31 13.72
C VAL A 187 5.71 -9.00 13.60
N THR A 188 5.67 -10.21 13.03
CA THR A 188 4.43 -10.97 12.85
C THR A 188 3.79 -11.34 14.19
N ASN A 189 4.60 -11.76 15.18
CA ASN A 189 4.10 -12.16 16.50
C ASN A 189 3.63 -10.94 17.31
N ALA A 190 4.32 -9.79 17.18
CA ALA A 190 3.92 -8.55 17.84
C ALA A 190 2.55 -8.06 17.36
N LEU A 191 2.28 -8.11 16.06
CA LEU A 191 0.99 -7.71 15.48
C LEU A 191 -0.15 -8.68 15.79
N ARG A 192 0.15 -9.92 16.19
CA ARG A 192 -0.85 -10.91 16.61
C ARG A 192 -1.11 -10.93 18.10
N LEU A 193 -0.36 -10.15 18.88
CA LEU A 193 -0.42 -10.20 20.34
C LEU A 193 -1.77 -9.77 20.90
N ASP A 194 -2.41 -8.79 20.30
CA ASP A 194 -3.73 -8.30 20.69
C ASP A 194 -4.89 -9.26 20.34
N LYS A 195 -4.64 -10.22 19.44
CA LYS A 195 -5.58 -11.28 19.06
C LYS A 195 -5.45 -12.53 19.93
N LEU A 196 -4.42 -12.59 20.80
CA LEU A 196 -4.19 -13.73 21.71
C LEU A 196 -5.19 -13.71 22.86
N GLU A 197 -5.93 -14.80 22.99
CA GLU A 197 -6.82 -15.02 24.12
C GLU A 197 -6.14 -15.85 25.22
N VAL A 198 -6.62 -15.71 26.45
CA VAL A 198 -6.10 -16.49 27.58
C VAL A 198 -6.17 -18.00 27.30
N ARG A 199 -7.20 -18.45 26.58
CA ARG A 199 -7.36 -19.85 26.19
C ARG A 199 -6.21 -20.41 25.34
N ASP A 200 -5.53 -19.56 24.57
CA ASP A 200 -4.46 -19.98 23.65
C ASP A 200 -3.15 -20.26 24.39
N ILE A 201 -2.98 -19.68 25.59
CA ILE A 201 -1.75 -19.79 26.39
C ILE A 201 -1.95 -20.48 27.74
N MET A 202 -3.20 -20.68 28.18
CA MET A 202 -3.48 -21.36 29.45
C MET A 202 -3.16 -22.85 29.36
N THR A 203 -2.79 -23.42 30.49
CA THR A 203 -2.70 -24.90 30.65
C THR A 203 -4.10 -25.48 30.67
N PRO A 204 -4.49 -26.35 29.70
CA PRO A 204 -5.80 -26.98 29.68
C PRO A 204 -6.03 -27.77 30.98
N ARG A 205 -7.27 -27.75 31.48
CA ARG A 205 -7.67 -28.43 32.69
C ARG A 205 -7.23 -29.91 32.74
N THR A 206 -7.30 -30.60 31.60
CA THR A 206 -6.97 -32.03 31.48
C THR A 206 -5.52 -32.38 31.74
N VAL A 207 -4.60 -31.38 31.67
CA VAL A 207 -3.16 -31.56 31.93
C VAL A 207 -2.67 -30.84 33.16
N VAL A 208 -3.58 -30.16 33.91
CA VAL A 208 -3.23 -29.54 35.20
C VAL A 208 -2.99 -30.60 36.23
N THR A 209 -1.80 -30.60 36.80
CA THR A 209 -1.50 -31.42 37.98
C THR A 209 -1.94 -30.68 39.25
N SER A 210 -2.87 -31.22 39.99
CA SER A 210 -3.41 -30.66 41.23
C SER A 210 -3.54 -31.73 42.28
N PHE A 211 -3.62 -31.34 43.56
CA PHE A 211 -3.74 -32.22 44.69
C PHE A 211 -4.96 -31.89 45.53
N ASP A 212 -5.53 -32.91 46.14
CA ASP A 212 -6.57 -32.78 47.14
C ASP A 212 -6.02 -32.09 48.41
N GLU A 213 -6.79 -31.18 49.02
CA GLU A 213 -6.37 -30.43 50.20
C GLU A 213 -6.17 -31.32 51.44
N ASP A 214 -6.82 -32.47 51.49
CA ASP A 214 -6.75 -33.40 52.59
C ASP A 214 -5.53 -34.32 52.50
N LEU A 215 -4.78 -34.34 51.38
CA LEU A 215 -3.57 -35.14 51.25
C LEU A 215 -2.41 -34.60 52.10
N THR A 216 -1.76 -35.48 52.85
CA THR A 216 -0.52 -35.15 53.52
C THR A 216 0.65 -35.05 52.55
N VAL A 217 1.68 -34.27 52.90
CA VAL A 217 2.88 -34.08 52.06
C VAL A 217 3.54 -35.42 51.69
N LYS A 218 3.55 -36.39 52.62
CA LYS A 218 4.10 -37.74 52.39
C LYS A 218 3.30 -38.50 51.32
N GLU A 219 1.99 -38.38 51.32
CA GLU A 219 1.12 -39.01 50.31
C GLU A 219 1.29 -38.37 48.95
N VAL A 220 1.41 -37.05 48.89
CA VAL A 220 1.70 -36.34 47.64
C VAL A 220 2.97 -36.87 46.98
N PHE A 221 4.08 -37.00 47.72
CA PHE A 221 5.33 -37.53 47.17
C PHE A 221 5.30 -39.04 46.88
N LYS A 222 4.43 -39.79 47.54
CA LYS A 222 4.21 -41.21 47.24
C LYS A 222 3.46 -41.39 45.93
N LEU A 223 2.50 -40.54 45.65
CA LEU A 223 1.73 -40.55 44.42
C LEU A 223 2.50 -39.92 43.24
N HIS A 224 3.23 -38.85 43.52
CA HIS A 224 3.99 -38.08 42.54
C HIS A 224 5.43 -37.86 43.02
N PRO A 225 6.33 -38.87 42.89
CA PRO A 225 7.73 -38.74 43.33
C PRO A 225 8.47 -37.59 42.67
N ASN A 226 8.12 -37.28 41.39
CA ASN A 226 8.66 -36.15 40.62
C ASN A 226 7.55 -35.14 40.34
N VAL A 227 7.43 -34.12 41.18
CA VAL A 227 6.51 -33.03 41.00
C VAL A 227 7.06 -32.09 39.90
N PRO A 228 6.49 -32.07 38.67
CA PRO A 228 7.12 -31.40 37.53
C PRO A 228 6.97 -29.88 37.55
N PHE A 229 5.97 -29.35 38.26
CA PHE A 229 5.63 -27.94 38.23
C PHE A 229 6.03 -27.17 39.46
N ALA A 230 6.36 -25.89 39.33
CA ALA A 230 6.78 -25.05 40.45
C ALA A 230 5.62 -24.61 41.37
N ARG A 231 4.41 -24.53 40.84
CA ARG A 231 3.17 -24.15 41.53
C ARG A 231 2.09 -25.15 41.17
N LEU A 232 1.37 -25.64 42.17
CA LEU A 232 0.38 -26.70 42.05
C LEU A 232 -0.91 -26.23 42.69
N PRO A 233 -2.04 -26.24 42.00
CA PRO A 233 -3.33 -26.00 42.60
C PRO A 233 -3.69 -27.09 43.62
N ILE A 234 -4.35 -26.68 44.69
CA ILE A 234 -4.97 -27.57 45.68
C ILE A 234 -6.49 -27.39 45.51
N TYR A 235 -7.22 -28.47 45.46
CA TYR A 235 -8.66 -28.49 45.33
C TYR A 235 -9.36 -29.18 46.50
N LYS A 236 -10.61 -28.81 46.71
CA LYS A 236 -11.51 -29.46 47.66
C LYS A 236 -12.60 -30.18 46.92
N ASP A 237 -12.79 -31.45 47.20
CA ASP A 237 -13.79 -32.34 46.60
C ASP A 237 -13.67 -32.52 45.09
N ASN A 238 -13.48 -31.44 44.35
CA ASN A 238 -13.39 -31.45 42.89
C ASN A 238 -12.38 -30.42 42.39
N ILE A 239 -11.66 -30.74 41.28
CA ILE A 239 -10.68 -29.89 40.62
C ILE A 239 -11.23 -28.51 40.19
N ASP A 240 -12.56 -28.33 40.16
CA ASP A 240 -13.19 -27.04 39.89
C ASP A 240 -13.25 -26.13 41.12
N THR A 241 -13.06 -26.71 42.33
CA THR A 241 -13.11 -25.98 43.60
C THR A 241 -11.69 -25.81 44.13
N ILE A 242 -10.95 -24.88 43.54
CA ILE A 242 -9.57 -24.59 43.93
C ILE A 242 -9.59 -23.82 45.25
N SER A 243 -9.00 -24.44 46.30
CA SER A 243 -8.84 -23.85 47.65
C SER A 243 -7.55 -23.08 47.82
N GLY A 244 -6.49 -23.37 47.00
CA GLY A 244 -5.23 -22.68 47.10
C GLY A 244 -4.18 -23.13 46.11
N ILE A 245 -2.96 -22.61 46.30
CA ILE A 245 -1.80 -22.97 45.47
C ILE A 245 -0.63 -23.30 46.43
N VAL A 246 -0.02 -24.46 46.26
CA VAL A 246 1.21 -24.85 46.96
C VAL A 246 2.41 -24.73 46.01
N ARG A 247 3.54 -24.29 46.55
CA ARG A 247 4.81 -24.26 45.79
C ARG A 247 5.56 -25.58 46.01
N ARG A 248 6.13 -26.15 44.96
CA ARG A 248 6.96 -27.35 45.04
C ARG A 248 8.07 -27.21 46.09
N ARG A 249 8.69 -26.04 46.22
CA ARG A 249 9.72 -25.79 47.23
C ARG A 249 9.23 -25.97 48.65
N ASP A 250 8.00 -25.53 48.95
CA ASP A 250 7.43 -25.60 50.27
C ASP A 250 7.06 -27.05 50.64
N LEU A 251 6.59 -27.84 49.66
CA LEU A 251 6.41 -29.28 49.79
C LEU A 251 7.74 -30.00 50.11
N HIS A 252 8.82 -29.68 49.42
CA HIS A 252 10.14 -30.27 49.70
C HIS A 252 10.68 -29.88 51.05
N ASN A 253 10.48 -28.65 51.50
CA ASN A 253 10.89 -28.22 52.83
C ASN A 253 10.11 -28.94 53.94
N ALA A 254 8.81 -29.17 53.74
CA ALA A 254 7.96 -29.84 54.72
C ALA A 254 8.19 -31.34 54.83
N ILE A 255 8.79 -32.03 53.83
CA ILE A 255 9.11 -33.47 53.95
C ILE A 255 10.43 -33.71 54.67
N VAL A 256 11.31 -32.70 54.71
CA VAL A 256 12.64 -32.80 55.42
C VAL A 256 12.54 -32.48 56.91
N GLN A 257 11.46 -31.82 57.31
CA GLN A 257 11.15 -31.58 58.74
C GLN A 257 10.40 -32.79 59.35
#